data_46d01c5d3a610da7f3ae049fe94ab5ee
#
_entry.id   46d01c5d3a610da7f3ae049fe94ab5ee
#
_cell.length_a   1.000
_cell.length_b   1.000
_cell.length_c   1.000
_cell.angle_alpha   90.00
_cell.angle_beta   90.00
_cell.angle_gamma   90.00
#
_symmetry.space_group_name_H-M   'P 1'
#
loop_
_entity.id
_entity.type
_entity.pdbx_description
1 polymer ?
#
loop_
_entity_poly.entity_id
_entity_poly.type
_entity_poly.pdbx_seq_one_letter_code
_entity_poly.pdbx_strand_id
1 'polypeptide(L)'
;MEIRRDKYLDLLIHSCGNGLIKVITGMRRCGKSYLLFTLFKNYLIKQGVKEDHIIGVNLENRLNKSLRDPDALLQYIDSRLSSDGQYYVMLDEVQMVSEFEDVLNSFLSISNVDVFVTGSNAKFLSKDVITEFRGRGDEIHVRPLTFREVADFRDDYSQDMIREYMLYGGLPQVVLENDVNKKVSYLEQQMEHTYLRDIKERYEVRQDSDWSELVDIMASCVGGLTNPPKIADTFKSVKHSSISVDTIRLYLEYMEDAFVLERVTRYDIKGRKYIDSPFKYYFEDLGLRNARLGFRQVEPTHMMENMLYNELRAIGMKVDVGQVFTEVKIEDGSRQRKTLEIDFVCNRGYERVYIQSAYAMETEEKRDQELASLRKLRDGFRRIVIVNGLQPTYMNEEGVYIINLMDFLRAPEKYMEERL
;
A
#
# COMPACT_ATOMS: atom_id res chain seq x y z
N MET A 1 25.15 -3.94 -3.15
CA MET A 1 24.32 -3.59 -4.32
C MET A 1 23.16 -2.75 -3.79
N GLU A 2 22.78 -1.67 -4.45
CA GLU A 2 21.76 -0.72 -3.99
C GLU A 2 20.45 -1.02 -4.69
N ILE A 3 19.34 -1.14 -3.93
CA ILE A 3 18.01 -1.28 -4.52
C ILE A 3 17.53 0.10 -4.96
N ARG A 4 17.21 0.23 -6.24
CA ARG A 4 16.73 1.48 -6.83
C ARG A 4 15.28 1.73 -6.42
N ARG A 5 14.97 2.99 -6.12
CA ARG A 5 13.62 3.48 -5.80
C ARG A 5 13.31 4.72 -6.63
N ASP A 6 13.61 4.63 -7.92
CA ASP A 6 13.63 5.77 -8.85
C ASP A 6 12.33 6.56 -8.81
N LYS A 7 11.17 5.88 -8.84
CA LYS A 7 9.86 6.53 -8.76
C LYS A 7 9.72 7.44 -7.54
N TYR A 8 10.09 6.95 -6.35
CA TYR A 8 9.96 7.73 -5.12
C TYR A 8 11.02 8.82 -5.01
N LEU A 9 12.21 8.56 -5.55
CA LEU A 9 13.25 9.57 -5.66
C LEU A 9 12.80 10.71 -6.59
N ASP A 10 12.22 10.39 -7.74
CA ASP A 10 11.67 11.38 -8.68
C ASP A 10 10.53 12.20 -8.05
N LEU A 11 9.65 11.58 -7.26
CA LEU A 11 8.60 12.29 -6.52
C LEU A 11 9.22 13.31 -5.54
N LEU A 12 10.24 12.91 -4.76
CA LEU A 12 10.93 13.83 -3.85
C LEU A 12 11.59 14.99 -4.60
N ILE A 13 12.23 14.70 -5.74
CA ILE A 13 12.88 15.71 -6.58
C ILE A 13 11.86 16.72 -7.10
N HIS A 14 10.73 16.25 -7.62
CA HIS A 14 9.69 17.14 -8.16
C HIS A 14 8.98 17.96 -7.08
N SER A 15 8.96 17.48 -5.85
CA SER A 15 8.38 18.19 -4.71
C SER A 15 9.33 19.23 -4.10
N CYS A 16 10.62 19.26 -4.48
CA CYS A 16 11.57 20.24 -3.95
C CYS A 16 11.12 21.68 -4.25
N GLY A 17 11.20 22.54 -3.24
CA GLY A 17 10.96 23.98 -3.39
C GLY A 17 9.49 24.36 -3.66
N ASN A 18 8.53 23.43 -3.49
CA ASN A 18 7.10 23.72 -3.71
C ASN A 18 6.43 24.48 -2.55
N GLY A 19 7.18 24.83 -1.49
CA GLY A 19 6.66 25.56 -0.32
C GLY A 19 5.79 24.71 0.63
N LEU A 20 5.75 23.38 0.44
CA LEU A 20 5.00 22.44 1.26
C LEU A 20 5.95 21.59 2.12
N ILE A 21 5.45 21.03 3.21
CA ILE A 21 6.15 19.98 3.97
C ILE A 21 6.01 18.67 3.22
N LYS A 22 7.12 18.00 2.86
CA LYS A 22 7.11 16.69 2.22
C LYS A 22 6.98 15.62 3.29
N VAL A 23 5.86 14.95 3.31
CA VAL A 23 5.51 13.95 4.31
C VAL A 23 5.64 12.56 3.69
N ILE A 24 6.71 11.86 4.05
CA ILE A 24 7.02 10.52 3.54
C ILE A 24 6.42 9.50 4.50
N THR A 25 5.40 8.80 4.03
CA THR A 25 4.66 7.81 4.80
C THR A 25 4.83 6.41 4.29
N GLY A 26 4.28 5.46 4.98
CA GLY A 26 4.29 4.05 4.62
C GLY A 26 4.66 3.16 5.79
N MET A 27 4.47 1.87 5.61
CA MET A 27 4.68 0.90 6.67
C MET A 27 6.11 0.92 7.23
N ARG A 28 6.29 0.42 8.44
CA ARG A 28 7.64 0.27 9.02
C ARG A 28 8.51 -0.61 8.13
N ARG A 29 9.80 -0.28 8.03
CA ARG A 29 10.83 -1.03 7.29
C ARG A 29 10.60 -1.16 5.76
N CYS A 30 9.69 -0.39 5.16
CA CYS A 30 9.55 -0.32 3.70
C CYS A 30 10.65 0.53 3.00
N GLY A 31 11.55 1.16 3.78
CA GLY A 31 12.71 1.88 3.24
C GLY A 31 12.60 3.41 3.23
N LYS A 32 11.67 4.04 3.95
CA LYS A 32 11.50 5.51 4.04
C LYS A 32 12.79 6.25 4.42
N SER A 33 13.40 5.84 5.55
CA SER A 33 14.63 6.46 6.04
C SER A 33 15.78 6.28 5.05
N TYR A 34 15.90 5.12 4.39
CA TYR A 34 16.90 4.87 3.36
C TYR A 34 16.66 5.76 2.12
N LEU A 35 15.42 5.88 1.67
CA LEU A 35 15.04 6.77 0.57
C LEU A 35 15.46 8.23 0.87
N LEU A 36 15.16 8.72 2.07
CA LEU A 36 15.41 10.11 2.44
C LEU A 36 16.91 10.38 2.75
N PHE A 37 17.49 9.59 3.66
CA PHE A 37 18.84 9.85 4.18
C PHE A 37 19.97 9.25 3.35
N THR A 38 19.67 8.38 2.40
CA THR A 38 20.68 7.80 1.51
C THR A 38 20.43 8.22 0.06
N LEU A 39 19.33 7.83 -0.54
CA LEU A 39 19.09 8.05 -1.97
C LEU A 39 18.92 9.53 -2.28
N PHE A 40 18.04 10.21 -1.58
CA PHE A 40 17.75 11.63 -1.82
C PHE A 40 18.90 12.53 -1.36
N LYS A 41 19.52 12.27 -0.19
CA LYS A 41 20.74 12.98 0.23
C LYS A 41 21.84 12.87 -0.81
N ASN A 42 22.11 11.66 -1.32
CA ASN A 42 23.14 11.44 -2.35
C ASN A 42 22.81 12.18 -3.65
N TYR A 43 21.52 12.23 -4.04
CA TYR A 43 21.09 13.01 -5.18
C TYR A 43 21.39 14.50 -4.98
N LEU A 44 21.02 15.10 -3.85
CA LEU A 44 21.29 16.52 -3.56
C LEU A 44 22.78 16.84 -3.62
N ILE A 45 23.63 16.01 -3.03
CA ILE A 45 25.09 16.17 -3.07
C ILE A 45 25.60 16.12 -4.52
N LYS A 46 25.10 15.19 -5.34
CA LYS A 46 25.43 15.10 -6.77
C LYS A 46 24.98 16.33 -7.56
N GLN A 47 23.92 17.01 -7.13
CA GLN A 47 23.46 18.29 -7.72
C GLN A 47 24.27 19.49 -7.20
N GLY A 48 25.29 19.30 -6.36
CA GLY A 48 26.16 20.35 -5.85
C GLY A 48 25.69 21.01 -4.55
N VAL A 49 24.67 20.48 -3.89
CA VAL A 49 24.27 20.93 -2.56
C VAL A 49 25.37 20.57 -1.56
N LYS A 50 25.81 21.56 -0.79
CA LYS A 50 26.82 21.35 0.25
C LYS A 50 26.27 20.47 1.37
N GLU A 51 27.11 19.63 1.96
CA GLU A 51 26.66 18.69 2.99
C GLU A 51 26.15 19.39 4.26
N ASP A 52 26.70 20.54 4.62
CA ASP A 52 26.26 21.39 5.73
C ASP A 52 24.91 22.07 5.50
N HIS A 53 24.42 22.10 4.24
CA HIS A 53 23.08 22.54 3.89
C HIS A 53 22.03 21.42 3.97
N ILE A 54 22.42 20.20 4.33
CA ILE A 54 21.51 19.06 4.50
C ILE A 54 21.47 18.69 5.98
N ILE A 55 20.44 19.14 6.69
CA ILE A 55 20.29 18.94 8.13
C ILE A 55 19.41 17.71 8.36
N GLY A 56 20.04 16.56 8.68
CA GLY A 56 19.34 15.31 8.92
C GLY A 56 19.28 14.95 10.41
N VAL A 57 18.07 14.64 10.92
CA VAL A 57 17.88 14.20 12.32
C VAL A 57 17.03 12.93 12.32
N ASN A 58 17.58 11.82 12.84
CA ASN A 58 16.83 10.63 13.14
C ASN A 58 16.35 10.69 14.60
N LEU A 59 15.04 10.92 14.80
CA LEU A 59 14.43 11.10 16.11
C LEU A 59 14.17 9.77 16.85
N GLU A 60 14.19 8.63 16.14
CA GLU A 60 14.14 7.31 16.78
C GLU A 60 15.47 7.00 17.50
N ASN A 61 16.58 7.56 17.00
CA ASN A 61 17.90 7.35 17.60
C ASN A 61 17.97 7.96 19.01
N ARG A 62 18.36 7.13 19.99
CA ARG A 62 18.48 7.55 21.39
C ARG A 62 19.47 8.71 21.61
N LEU A 63 20.47 8.85 20.77
CA LEU A 63 21.42 9.97 20.83
C LEU A 63 20.74 11.32 20.58
N ASN A 64 19.65 11.33 19.84
CA ASN A 64 18.85 12.52 19.52
C ASN A 64 17.63 12.70 20.45
N LYS A 65 17.60 11.99 21.60
CA LYS A 65 16.45 12.03 22.50
C LYS A 65 16.11 13.45 22.99
N SER A 66 17.10 14.30 23.20
CA SER A 66 16.90 15.70 23.58
C SER A 66 16.20 16.53 22.50
N LEU A 67 16.36 16.16 21.23
CA LEU A 67 15.72 16.82 20.09
C LEU A 67 14.25 16.38 19.87
N ARG A 68 13.69 15.55 20.74
CA ARG A 68 12.24 15.27 20.78
C ARG A 68 11.47 16.35 21.48
N ASP A 69 12.16 17.24 22.18
CA ASP A 69 11.62 18.50 22.71
C ASP A 69 11.49 19.51 21.55
N PRO A 70 10.32 20.15 21.35
CA PRO A 70 10.08 21.03 20.22
C PRO A 70 11.02 22.22 20.20
N ASP A 71 11.27 22.87 21.34
CA ASP A 71 12.12 24.04 21.42
C ASP A 71 13.60 23.69 21.17
N ALA A 72 14.06 22.54 21.70
CA ALA A 72 15.40 22.05 21.46
C ALA A 72 15.64 21.71 19.98
N LEU A 73 14.63 21.15 19.28
CA LEU A 73 14.71 20.85 17.86
C LEU A 73 14.77 22.14 17.03
N LEU A 74 13.91 23.12 17.34
CA LEU A 74 13.92 24.41 16.66
C LEU A 74 15.26 25.12 16.82
N GLN A 75 15.80 25.22 18.05
CA GLN A 75 17.12 25.82 18.31
C GLN A 75 18.25 25.06 17.61
N TYR A 76 18.20 23.73 17.60
CA TYR A 76 19.21 22.90 16.93
C TYR A 76 19.28 23.20 15.43
N ILE A 77 18.13 23.32 14.78
CA ILE A 77 18.05 23.59 13.34
C ILE A 77 18.42 25.04 13.06
N ASP A 78 17.83 26.01 13.80
CA ASP A 78 18.09 27.44 13.63
C ASP A 78 19.58 27.77 13.75
N SER A 79 20.29 27.16 14.71
CA SER A 79 21.74 27.35 14.90
C SER A 79 22.60 26.89 13.72
N ARG A 80 22.05 26.16 12.76
CA ARG A 80 22.71 25.64 11.57
C ARG A 80 22.32 26.34 10.28
N LEU A 81 21.32 27.18 10.34
CA LEU A 81 20.87 27.96 9.19
C LEU A 81 21.72 29.21 9.04
N SER A 82 21.93 29.60 7.80
CA SER A 82 22.49 30.90 7.44
C SER A 82 21.63 31.55 6.34
N SER A 83 21.91 32.81 6.02
CA SER A 83 21.21 33.50 4.92
C SER A 83 21.64 33.02 3.52
N ASP A 84 22.70 32.21 3.44
CA ASP A 84 23.28 31.80 2.16
C ASP A 84 22.79 30.42 1.73
N GLY A 85 22.09 30.36 0.60
CA GLY A 85 21.74 29.12 -0.08
C GLY A 85 20.48 28.43 0.47
N GLN A 86 20.11 27.36 -0.18
CA GLN A 86 18.95 26.54 0.17
C GLN A 86 19.34 25.44 1.16
N TYR A 87 18.56 25.26 2.20
CA TYR A 87 18.72 24.22 3.20
C TYR A 87 17.62 23.15 3.04
N TYR A 88 18.00 21.89 3.31
CA TYR A 88 17.13 20.73 3.28
C TYR A 88 17.08 20.12 4.68
N VAL A 89 15.95 20.27 5.36
CA VAL A 89 15.72 19.71 6.70
C VAL A 89 15.03 18.36 6.56
N MET A 90 15.67 17.30 7.04
CA MET A 90 15.21 15.92 6.96
C MET A 90 15.01 15.35 8.36
N LEU A 91 13.76 15.08 8.75
CA LEU A 91 13.41 14.55 10.08
C LEU A 91 12.83 13.14 9.94
N ASP A 92 13.45 12.15 10.57
CA ASP A 92 12.97 10.77 10.58
C ASP A 92 12.12 10.50 11.83
N GLU A 93 10.94 9.88 11.63
CA GLU A 93 9.96 9.55 12.67
C GLU A 93 9.54 10.79 13.50
N VAL A 94 9.14 11.86 12.81
CA VAL A 94 8.88 13.19 13.41
C VAL A 94 7.77 13.15 14.46
N GLN A 95 6.84 12.20 14.43
CA GLN A 95 5.81 12.01 15.48
C GLN A 95 6.39 11.71 16.88
N MET A 96 7.70 11.51 16.99
CA MET A 96 8.37 11.40 18.28
C MET A 96 8.61 12.76 18.97
N VAL A 97 8.42 13.86 18.24
CA VAL A 97 8.45 15.22 18.79
C VAL A 97 7.05 15.57 19.27
N SER A 98 6.93 16.08 20.50
CA SER A 98 5.66 16.66 20.95
C SER A 98 5.34 17.94 20.14
N GLU A 99 4.06 18.17 19.83
CA GLU A 99 3.63 19.35 19.07
C GLU A 99 4.42 19.54 17.74
N PHE A 100 4.77 18.42 17.09
CA PHE A 100 5.60 18.43 15.87
C PHE A 100 4.97 19.26 14.74
N GLU A 101 3.64 19.38 14.69
CA GLU A 101 2.91 20.18 13.72
C GLU A 101 3.29 21.66 13.81
N ASP A 102 3.38 22.19 15.02
CA ASP A 102 3.77 23.59 15.25
C ASP A 102 5.24 23.82 14.90
N VAL A 103 6.10 22.85 15.22
CA VAL A 103 7.52 22.87 14.81
C VAL A 103 7.66 22.92 13.29
N LEU A 104 6.94 22.06 12.58
CA LEU A 104 6.98 22.00 11.12
C LEU A 104 6.40 23.25 10.46
N ASN A 105 5.31 23.79 11.01
CA ASN A 105 4.75 25.06 10.55
C ASN A 105 5.73 26.24 10.76
N SER A 106 6.55 26.20 11.83
CA SER A 106 7.58 27.22 12.07
C SER A 106 8.65 27.22 10.98
N PHE A 107 9.06 26.04 10.51
CA PHE A 107 10.04 25.93 9.41
C PHE A 107 9.51 26.45 8.08
N LEU A 108 8.19 26.35 7.81
CA LEU A 108 7.60 26.90 6.57
C LEU A 108 7.71 28.43 6.49
N SER A 109 7.92 29.13 7.59
CA SER A 109 8.12 30.59 7.60
C SER A 109 9.53 31.00 7.15
N ILE A 110 10.48 30.04 7.05
CA ILE A 110 11.87 30.29 6.69
C ILE A 110 12.02 30.05 5.19
N SER A 111 12.23 31.11 4.42
CA SER A 111 12.16 31.10 2.95
C SER A 111 13.17 30.22 2.23
N ASN A 112 14.33 29.96 2.87
CA ASN A 112 15.41 29.14 2.31
C ASN A 112 15.50 27.75 2.94
N VAL A 113 14.41 27.26 3.55
CA VAL A 113 14.33 25.92 4.14
C VAL A 113 13.29 25.08 3.41
N ASP A 114 13.67 23.89 3.02
CA ASP A 114 12.80 22.88 2.47
C ASP A 114 12.71 21.67 3.41
N VAL A 115 11.50 21.25 3.79
CA VAL A 115 11.27 20.32 4.89
C VAL A 115 10.76 18.97 4.38
N PHE A 116 11.45 17.90 4.79
CA PHE A 116 11.13 16.51 4.49
C PHE A 116 11.03 15.73 5.79
N VAL A 117 9.93 15.06 6.01
CA VAL A 117 9.71 14.29 7.25
C VAL A 117 9.23 12.89 6.93
N THR A 118 9.58 11.93 7.79
CA THR A 118 9.03 10.59 7.69
C THR A 118 8.13 10.28 8.88
N GLY A 119 7.17 9.39 8.66
CA GLY A 119 6.34 8.79 9.69
C GLY A 119 5.83 7.41 9.29
N SER A 120 5.69 6.52 10.25
CA SER A 120 5.29 5.12 10.04
C SER A 120 3.83 4.84 10.44
N ASN A 121 3.00 5.88 10.52
CA ASN A 121 1.60 5.77 10.91
C ASN A 121 0.70 6.67 10.05
N ALA A 122 -0.45 6.14 9.58
CA ALA A 122 -1.44 6.92 8.85
C ALA A 122 -2.14 7.97 9.73
N LYS A 123 -2.19 7.82 11.05
CA LYS A 123 -2.61 8.92 11.96
C LYS A 123 -1.71 10.14 11.88
N PHE A 124 -0.46 9.94 11.54
CA PHE A 124 0.46 11.03 11.18
C PHE A 124 -0.02 11.80 9.94
N LEU A 125 -0.92 11.17 9.16
CA LEU A 125 -1.58 11.71 7.99
C LEU A 125 -3.09 11.73 8.13
N SER A 126 -3.61 11.43 9.33
CA SER A 126 -5.04 11.53 9.54
C SER A 126 -5.51 12.86 8.97
N LYS A 127 -6.74 12.88 8.50
CA LYS A 127 -7.38 14.12 8.02
C LYS A 127 -7.10 15.28 8.96
N ASP A 128 -6.80 15.00 10.23
CA ASP A 128 -6.47 15.97 11.26
C ASP A 128 -5.10 16.61 11.04
N VAL A 129 -4.04 15.85 10.72
CA VAL A 129 -2.70 16.41 10.46
C VAL A 129 -2.66 17.15 9.11
N ILE A 130 -3.26 16.58 8.04
CA ILE A 130 -3.41 17.32 6.78
C ILE A 130 -4.28 18.57 6.98
N THR A 131 -5.29 18.48 7.84
CA THR A 131 -6.15 19.62 8.22
C THR A 131 -5.41 20.62 9.10
N GLU A 132 -4.56 20.16 10.02
CA GLU A 132 -3.69 21.00 10.85
C GLU A 132 -2.59 21.66 10.04
N PHE A 133 -2.00 20.98 9.08
CA PHE A 133 -1.14 21.63 8.08
C PHE A 133 -1.92 22.54 7.12
N ARG A 134 -3.26 22.60 7.23
CA ARG A 134 -4.11 23.49 6.42
C ARG A 134 -3.81 23.42 4.92
N GLY A 135 -3.58 22.20 4.39
CA GLY A 135 -3.22 22.00 3.00
C GLY A 135 -1.74 22.30 2.66
N ARG A 136 -0.86 22.38 3.64
CA ARG A 136 0.59 22.64 3.46
C ARG A 136 1.45 21.38 3.46
N GLY A 137 0.85 20.20 3.43
CA GLY A 137 1.54 18.92 3.34
C GLY A 137 1.47 18.34 1.92
N ASP A 138 2.60 17.81 1.44
CA ASP A 138 2.73 17.04 0.19
C ASP A 138 3.11 15.60 0.55
N GLU A 139 2.15 14.69 0.38
CA GLU A 139 2.31 13.30 0.82
C GLU A 139 2.95 12.41 -0.24
N ILE A 140 3.98 11.68 0.17
CA ILE A 140 4.61 10.63 -0.63
C ILE A 140 4.51 9.30 0.15
N HIS A 141 3.53 8.46 -0.23
CA HIS A 141 3.34 7.16 0.38
C HIS A 141 4.28 6.11 -0.22
N VAL A 142 5.27 5.68 0.57
CA VAL A 142 6.28 4.69 0.19
C VAL A 142 5.80 3.29 0.54
N ARG A 143 5.56 2.47 -0.48
CA ARG A 143 5.17 1.06 -0.33
C ARG A 143 6.40 0.15 -0.24
N PRO A 144 6.25 -1.11 0.20
CA PRO A 144 7.24 -2.15 -0.04
C PRO A 144 7.72 -2.17 -1.49
N LEU A 145 8.83 -2.84 -1.77
CA LEU A 145 9.35 -2.97 -3.14
C LEU A 145 8.30 -3.63 -4.03
N THR A 146 8.07 -3.06 -5.21
CA THR A 146 7.27 -3.67 -6.26
C THR A 146 7.96 -4.90 -6.82
N PHE A 147 7.20 -5.77 -7.49
CA PHE A 147 7.81 -6.91 -8.18
C PHE A 147 8.93 -6.47 -9.13
N ARG A 148 8.71 -5.39 -9.91
CA ARG A 148 9.71 -4.86 -10.84
C ARG A 148 11.00 -4.44 -10.12
N GLU A 149 10.88 -3.71 -9.00
CA GLU A 149 12.06 -3.29 -8.21
C GLU A 149 12.85 -4.49 -7.68
N VAL A 150 12.15 -5.55 -7.28
CA VAL A 150 12.78 -6.82 -6.82
C VAL A 150 13.42 -7.57 -7.99
N ALA A 151 12.71 -7.72 -9.10
CA ALA A 151 13.18 -8.42 -10.29
C ALA A 151 14.39 -7.72 -10.93
N ASP A 152 14.38 -6.39 -11.03
CA ASP A 152 15.51 -5.59 -11.49
C ASP A 152 16.72 -5.75 -10.58
N PHE A 153 16.52 -5.75 -9.25
CA PHE A 153 17.61 -5.93 -8.29
C PHE A 153 18.22 -7.33 -8.35
N ARG A 154 17.38 -8.37 -8.59
CA ARG A 154 17.82 -9.76 -8.69
C ARG A 154 18.29 -10.15 -10.10
N ASP A 155 18.02 -9.30 -11.09
CA ASP A 155 18.19 -9.61 -12.53
C ASP A 155 17.43 -10.88 -12.93
N ASP A 156 16.21 -11.05 -12.40
CA ASP A 156 15.39 -12.25 -12.59
C ASP A 156 13.91 -11.92 -12.82
N TYR A 157 13.45 -12.21 -14.03
CA TYR A 157 12.05 -12.09 -14.46
C TYR A 157 11.46 -13.47 -14.79
N SER A 158 11.68 -14.44 -13.91
CA SER A 158 11.15 -15.80 -14.05
C SER A 158 9.80 -15.99 -13.36
N GLN A 159 9.11 -17.07 -13.69
CA GLN A 159 7.89 -17.49 -12.98
C GLN A 159 8.19 -17.86 -11.52
N ASP A 160 9.40 -18.33 -11.24
CA ASP A 160 9.81 -18.65 -9.86
C ASP A 160 10.02 -17.39 -9.05
N MET A 161 10.51 -16.30 -9.64
CA MET A 161 10.58 -14.99 -9.00
C MET A 161 9.17 -14.43 -8.66
N ILE A 162 8.17 -14.63 -9.53
CA ILE A 162 6.77 -14.25 -9.20
C ILE A 162 6.29 -15.04 -7.97
N ARG A 163 6.55 -16.35 -7.93
CA ARG A 163 6.17 -17.21 -6.78
C ARG A 163 6.89 -16.78 -5.51
N GLU A 164 8.19 -16.50 -5.60
CA GLU A 164 9.00 -16.01 -4.46
C GLU A 164 8.45 -14.69 -3.92
N TYR A 165 8.15 -13.75 -4.81
CA TYR A 165 7.58 -12.46 -4.43
C TYR A 165 6.19 -12.60 -3.79
N MET A 166 5.29 -13.42 -4.37
CA MET A 166 4.00 -13.71 -3.75
C MET A 166 4.12 -14.37 -2.37
N LEU A 167 5.21 -15.11 -2.13
CA LEU A 167 5.43 -15.82 -0.88
C LEU A 167 6.06 -14.94 0.20
N TYR A 168 7.08 -14.15 -0.15
CA TYR A 168 7.90 -13.41 0.81
C TYR A 168 7.71 -11.89 0.77
N GLY A 169 6.97 -11.37 -0.20
CA GLY A 169 6.67 -9.93 -0.31
C GLY A 169 7.86 -9.09 -0.78
N GLY A 170 7.74 -7.78 -0.56
CA GLY A 170 8.67 -6.76 -1.02
C GLY A 170 9.39 -5.97 0.08
N LEU A 171 9.43 -6.45 1.33
CA LEU A 171 10.22 -5.76 2.36
C LEU A 171 11.72 -5.80 2.00
N PRO A 172 12.42 -4.64 1.97
CA PRO A 172 13.82 -4.57 1.51
C PRO A 172 14.76 -5.58 2.20
N GLN A 173 14.63 -5.76 3.52
CA GLN A 173 15.48 -6.70 4.25
C GLN A 173 15.26 -8.16 3.83
N VAL A 174 14.03 -8.53 3.46
CA VAL A 174 13.68 -9.86 2.94
C VAL A 174 14.27 -10.06 1.56
N VAL A 175 14.20 -9.03 0.72
CA VAL A 175 14.76 -9.06 -0.65
C VAL A 175 16.29 -9.17 -0.62
N LEU A 176 16.96 -8.56 0.35
CA LEU A 176 18.42 -8.65 0.53
C LEU A 176 18.89 -9.98 1.12
N GLU A 177 18.03 -10.74 1.79
CA GLU A 177 18.36 -12.05 2.37
C GLU A 177 18.21 -13.15 1.32
N ASN A 178 19.11 -14.14 1.33
CA ASN A 178 19.07 -15.29 0.42
C ASN A 178 18.62 -16.57 1.13
N ASP A 179 18.84 -16.67 2.44
CA ASP A 179 18.45 -17.84 3.22
C ASP A 179 16.95 -17.81 3.53
N VAL A 180 16.24 -18.84 3.07
CA VAL A 180 14.78 -18.97 3.22
C VAL A 180 14.36 -18.98 4.69
N ASN A 181 15.08 -19.67 5.56
CA ASN A 181 14.73 -19.75 6.98
C ASN A 181 14.88 -18.38 7.65
N LYS A 182 15.90 -17.61 7.26
CA LYS A 182 16.07 -16.24 7.74
C LYS A 182 14.99 -15.30 7.23
N LYS A 183 14.54 -15.42 5.97
CA LYS A 183 13.41 -14.66 5.44
C LYS A 183 12.15 -14.93 6.26
N VAL A 184 11.81 -16.20 6.46
CA VAL A 184 10.65 -16.64 7.22
C VAL A 184 10.72 -16.10 8.65
N SER A 185 11.82 -16.38 9.37
CA SER A 185 12.00 -15.93 10.75
C SER A 185 11.93 -14.40 10.87
N TYR A 186 12.51 -13.66 9.92
CA TYR A 186 12.44 -12.20 9.90
C TYR A 186 11.00 -11.71 9.74
N LEU A 187 10.25 -12.26 8.78
CA LEU A 187 8.86 -11.88 8.52
C LEU A 187 7.95 -12.17 9.72
N GLU A 188 8.10 -13.35 10.34
CA GLU A 188 7.36 -13.71 11.55
C GLU A 188 7.66 -12.75 12.71
N GLN A 189 8.94 -12.44 12.94
CA GLN A 189 9.34 -11.48 13.97
C GLN A 189 8.84 -10.07 13.67
N GLN A 190 8.86 -9.63 12.39
CA GLN A 190 8.33 -8.33 12.03
C GLN A 190 6.82 -8.27 12.28
N MET A 191 6.06 -9.28 11.86
CA MET A 191 4.62 -9.30 12.06
C MET A 191 4.26 -9.24 13.54
N GLU A 192 4.84 -10.11 14.38
CA GLU A 192 4.51 -10.19 15.81
C GLU A 192 5.06 -9.03 16.63
N HIS A 193 6.36 -8.75 16.51
CA HIS A 193 7.05 -7.84 17.42
C HIS A 193 7.11 -6.39 16.93
N THR A 194 7.01 -6.16 15.62
CA THR A 194 7.07 -4.80 15.09
C THR A 194 5.67 -4.24 14.84
N TYR A 195 4.81 -4.98 14.12
CA TYR A 195 3.50 -4.46 13.77
C TYR A 195 2.46 -4.69 14.87
N LEU A 196 2.21 -5.94 15.24
CA LEU A 196 1.11 -6.23 16.17
C LEU A 196 1.37 -5.65 17.56
N ARG A 197 2.61 -5.74 18.04
CA ARG A 197 2.98 -5.14 19.33
C ARG A 197 2.92 -3.62 19.31
N ASP A 198 3.42 -2.98 18.26
CA ASP A 198 3.38 -1.52 18.11
C ASP A 198 1.93 -0.98 18.06
N ILE A 199 1.04 -1.68 17.34
CA ILE A 199 -0.37 -1.35 17.31
C ILE A 199 -1.00 -1.50 18.71
N LYS A 200 -0.74 -2.62 19.39
CA LYS A 200 -1.25 -2.87 20.74
C LYS A 200 -0.82 -1.80 21.74
N GLU A 201 0.47 -1.45 21.76
CA GLU A 201 1.02 -0.46 22.69
C GLU A 201 0.48 0.94 22.37
N ARG A 202 0.34 1.29 21.10
CA ARG A 202 -0.12 2.60 20.65
C ARG A 202 -1.59 2.86 20.94
N TYR A 203 -2.43 1.86 20.71
CA TYR A 203 -3.89 1.97 20.85
C TYR A 203 -4.45 1.35 22.12
N GLU A 204 -3.58 0.92 23.04
CA GLU A 204 -3.94 0.31 24.32
C GLU A 204 -4.96 -0.84 24.15
N VAL A 205 -4.71 -1.72 23.15
CA VAL A 205 -5.61 -2.84 22.86
C VAL A 205 -5.70 -3.78 24.08
N ARG A 206 -6.92 -3.91 24.63
CA ARG A 206 -7.15 -4.62 25.90
C ARG A 206 -7.44 -6.11 25.74
N GLN A 207 -7.99 -6.52 24.60
CA GLN A 207 -8.42 -7.90 24.32
C GLN A 207 -7.44 -8.58 23.35
N ASP A 208 -6.33 -9.05 23.86
CA ASP A 208 -5.24 -9.65 23.09
C ASP A 208 -5.67 -10.85 22.23
N SER A 209 -6.53 -11.73 22.77
CA SER A 209 -7.00 -12.92 22.05
C SER A 209 -7.87 -12.55 20.86
N ASP A 210 -8.82 -11.62 21.04
CA ASP A 210 -9.73 -11.20 19.97
C ASP A 210 -9.00 -10.39 18.90
N TRP A 211 -8.03 -9.56 19.30
CA TRP A 211 -7.13 -8.87 18.38
C TRP A 211 -6.34 -9.84 17.51
N SER A 212 -5.66 -10.81 18.13
CA SER A 212 -4.85 -11.81 17.42
C SER A 212 -5.70 -12.62 16.44
N GLU A 213 -6.87 -13.07 16.87
CA GLU A 213 -7.80 -13.82 16.01
C GLU A 213 -8.33 -12.99 14.84
N LEU A 214 -8.63 -11.69 15.07
CA LEU A 214 -9.07 -10.82 14.00
C LEU A 214 -7.98 -10.67 12.92
N VAL A 215 -6.71 -10.56 13.33
CA VAL A 215 -5.58 -10.51 12.38
C VAL A 215 -5.49 -11.81 11.57
N ASP A 216 -5.71 -12.98 12.20
CA ASP A 216 -5.73 -14.27 11.49
C ASP A 216 -6.88 -14.36 10.49
N ILE A 217 -8.08 -13.90 10.88
CA ILE A 217 -9.24 -13.84 9.98
C ILE A 217 -8.92 -12.95 8.78
N MET A 218 -8.36 -11.76 9.01
CA MET A 218 -8.02 -10.83 7.93
C MET A 218 -6.96 -11.40 7.00
N ALA A 219 -5.95 -12.06 7.54
CA ALA A 219 -4.93 -12.72 6.74
C ALA A 219 -5.49 -13.90 5.90
N SER A 220 -6.45 -14.63 6.45
CA SER A 220 -7.11 -15.75 5.75
C SER A 220 -8.12 -15.28 4.69
N CYS A 221 -8.74 -14.10 4.85
CA CYS A 221 -9.80 -13.58 3.98
C CYS A 221 -9.29 -12.50 3.01
N VAL A 222 -8.00 -12.44 2.73
CA VAL A 222 -7.41 -11.43 1.82
C VAL A 222 -8.09 -11.50 0.45
N GLY A 223 -8.47 -10.34 -0.12
CA GLY A 223 -9.22 -10.26 -1.38
C GLY A 223 -10.68 -10.70 -1.26
N GLY A 224 -11.11 -11.24 -0.13
CA GLY A 224 -12.51 -11.60 0.15
C GLY A 224 -13.34 -10.42 0.67
N LEU A 225 -14.65 -10.49 0.46
CA LEU A 225 -15.58 -9.49 0.99
C LEU A 225 -15.69 -9.61 2.51
N THR A 226 -15.27 -8.59 3.21
CA THR A 226 -15.23 -8.50 4.67
C THR A 226 -16.42 -7.72 5.21
N ASN A 227 -17.14 -8.35 6.12
CA ASN A 227 -18.33 -7.78 6.77
C ASN A 227 -18.13 -7.84 8.30
N PRO A 228 -17.87 -6.72 9.00
CA PRO A 228 -17.66 -6.70 10.44
C PRO A 228 -18.78 -7.35 11.27
N PRO A 229 -20.09 -7.17 10.96
CA PRO A 229 -21.18 -7.95 11.59
C PRO A 229 -21.00 -9.46 11.49
N LYS A 230 -20.68 -10.00 10.30
CA LYS A 230 -20.43 -11.44 10.13
C LYS A 230 -19.21 -11.94 10.90
N ILE A 231 -18.17 -11.12 10.99
CA ILE A 231 -16.99 -11.44 11.82
C ILE A 231 -17.43 -11.52 13.29
N ALA A 232 -18.21 -10.56 13.80
CA ALA A 232 -18.72 -10.60 15.17
C ALA A 232 -19.57 -11.85 15.45
N ASP A 233 -20.42 -12.24 14.49
CA ASP A 233 -21.21 -13.47 14.60
C ASP A 233 -20.31 -14.72 14.66
N THR A 234 -19.20 -14.73 13.89
CA THR A 234 -18.21 -15.81 13.93
C THR A 234 -17.49 -15.87 15.30
N PHE A 235 -17.07 -14.72 15.83
CA PHE A 235 -16.49 -14.66 17.17
C PHE A 235 -17.44 -15.22 18.23
N LYS A 236 -18.71 -14.83 18.18
CA LYS A 236 -19.73 -15.30 19.11
C LYS A 236 -20.01 -16.80 18.99
N SER A 237 -20.13 -17.33 17.78
CA SER A 237 -20.53 -18.73 17.54
C SER A 237 -19.37 -19.72 17.70
N VAL A 238 -18.15 -19.34 17.28
CA VAL A 238 -17.01 -20.24 17.21
C VAL A 238 -16.07 -20.07 18.41
N LYS A 239 -15.88 -18.83 18.84
CA LYS A 239 -14.88 -18.49 19.89
C LYS A 239 -15.52 -18.15 21.23
N HIS A 240 -16.86 -18.08 21.30
CA HIS A 240 -17.60 -17.68 22.50
C HIS A 240 -17.15 -16.31 23.07
N SER A 241 -16.60 -15.46 22.19
CA SER A 241 -16.24 -14.06 22.51
C SER A 241 -17.41 -13.14 22.17
N SER A 242 -17.56 -12.08 22.96
CA SER A 242 -18.60 -11.05 22.78
C SER A 242 -18.04 -9.74 22.21
N ILE A 243 -17.01 -9.83 21.37
CA ILE A 243 -16.46 -8.64 20.72
C ILE A 243 -17.55 -7.89 19.94
N SER A 244 -17.62 -6.57 20.11
CA SER A 244 -18.61 -5.76 19.43
C SER A 244 -18.22 -5.48 17.97
N VAL A 245 -19.22 -5.22 17.11
CA VAL A 245 -18.96 -4.81 15.72
C VAL A 245 -18.13 -3.53 15.66
N ASP A 246 -18.33 -2.61 16.59
CA ASP A 246 -17.59 -1.34 16.63
C ASP A 246 -16.13 -1.56 17.06
N THR A 247 -15.87 -2.50 17.96
CA THR A 247 -14.50 -2.90 18.32
C THR A 247 -13.78 -3.54 17.11
N ILE A 248 -14.48 -4.38 16.34
CA ILE A 248 -13.90 -4.97 15.12
C ILE A 248 -13.55 -3.86 14.10
N ARG A 249 -14.46 -2.90 13.89
CA ARG A 249 -14.18 -1.76 12.99
C ARG A 249 -12.97 -0.97 13.46
N LEU A 250 -12.90 -0.67 14.75
CA LEU A 250 -11.78 0.05 15.36
C LEU A 250 -10.46 -0.70 15.19
N TYR A 251 -10.45 -2.02 15.36
CA TYR A 251 -9.25 -2.83 15.15
C TYR A 251 -8.82 -2.89 13.69
N LEU A 252 -9.78 -2.90 12.75
CA LEU A 252 -9.47 -2.78 11.33
C LEU A 252 -8.85 -1.41 11.00
N GLU A 253 -9.37 -0.32 11.56
CA GLU A 253 -8.78 1.02 11.43
C GLU A 253 -7.36 1.08 11.98
N TYR A 254 -7.06 0.40 13.10
CA TYR A 254 -5.70 0.34 13.63
C TYR A 254 -4.71 -0.37 12.69
N MET A 255 -5.17 -1.41 11.98
CA MET A 255 -4.36 -2.08 10.97
C MET A 255 -4.17 -1.22 9.71
N GLU A 256 -5.19 -0.45 9.32
CA GLU A 256 -5.11 0.54 8.23
C GLU A 256 -4.14 1.67 8.63
N ASP A 257 -4.24 2.20 9.83
CA ASP A 257 -3.35 3.24 10.37
C ASP A 257 -1.87 2.81 10.43
N ALA A 258 -1.61 1.53 10.63
CA ALA A 258 -0.25 0.97 10.63
C ALA A 258 0.22 0.56 9.22
N PHE A 259 -0.56 0.82 8.18
CA PHE A 259 -0.29 0.40 6.81
C PHE A 259 -0.10 -1.13 6.65
N VAL A 260 -0.71 -1.93 7.53
CA VAL A 260 -0.74 -3.40 7.40
C VAL A 260 -1.79 -3.82 6.38
N LEU A 261 -2.95 -3.15 6.44
CA LEU A 261 -4.09 -3.37 5.55
C LEU A 261 -4.44 -2.08 4.81
N GLU A 262 -4.93 -2.23 3.60
CA GLU A 262 -5.59 -1.16 2.86
C GLU A 262 -7.03 -1.58 2.54
N ARG A 263 -7.99 -0.75 2.95
CA ARG A 263 -9.41 -0.95 2.71
C ARG A 263 -9.78 -0.49 1.32
N VAL A 264 -10.53 -1.33 0.60
CA VAL A 264 -11.00 -1.04 -0.76
C VAL A 264 -12.53 -1.01 -0.79
N THR A 265 -13.05 0.11 -1.25
CA THR A 265 -14.49 0.33 -1.39
C THR A 265 -15.04 -0.38 -2.61
N ARG A 266 -16.36 -0.68 -2.55
CA ARG A 266 -17.09 -1.23 -3.69
C ARG A 266 -17.77 -0.12 -4.46
N TYR A 267 -17.73 -0.24 -5.79
CA TYR A 267 -18.33 0.72 -6.71
C TYR A 267 -19.38 0.03 -7.60
N ASP A 268 -20.64 0.45 -7.48
CA ASP A 268 -21.69 0.04 -8.41
C ASP A 268 -21.48 0.79 -9.73
N ILE A 269 -20.99 0.08 -10.74
CA ILE A 269 -20.60 0.68 -12.02
C ILE A 269 -21.81 1.24 -12.76
N LYS A 270 -22.95 0.54 -12.73
CA LYS A 270 -24.19 0.99 -13.39
C LYS A 270 -24.90 2.09 -12.60
N GLY A 271 -24.95 1.96 -11.28
CA GLY A 271 -25.53 2.95 -10.38
C GLY A 271 -24.66 4.17 -10.15
N ARG A 272 -23.39 4.10 -10.53
CA ARG A 272 -22.37 5.17 -10.35
C ARG A 272 -22.27 5.66 -8.89
N LYS A 273 -22.30 4.74 -7.93
CA LYS A 273 -22.26 5.05 -6.50
C LYS A 273 -21.38 4.08 -5.74
N TYR A 274 -20.79 4.56 -4.66
CA TYR A 274 -20.07 3.73 -3.71
C TYR A 274 -21.04 2.93 -2.84
N ILE A 275 -20.56 1.77 -2.38
CA ILE A 275 -21.29 0.85 -1.52
C ILE A 275 -20.49 0.73 -0.23
N ASP A 276 -21.09 1.14 0.88
CA ASP A 276 -20.42 1.28 2.17
C ASP A 276 -20.03 -0.04 2.85
N SER A 277 -20.56 -1.16 2.42
CA SER A 277 -20.27 -2.47 3.02
C SER A 277 -20.85 -3.60 2.14
N PRO A 278 -20.21 -4.80 2.11
CA PRO A 278 -18.90 -5.15 2.65
C PRO A 278 -17.75 -4.55 1.86
N PHE A 279 -16.56 -4.47 2.47
CA PHE A 279 -15.31 -4.02 1.84
C PHE A 279 -14.43 -5.20 1.45
N LYS A 280 -13.41 -4.98 0.59
CA LYS A 280 -12.24 -5.85 0.50
C LYS A 280 -11.07 -5.23 1.26
N TYR A 281 -10.16 -6.08 1.71
CA TYR A 281 -8.90 -5.67 2.33
C TYR A 281 -7.75 -6.38 1.66
N TYR A 282 -6.68 -5.62 1.42
CA TYR A 282 -5.41 -6.16 0.91
C TYR A 282 -4.29 -5.81 1.86
N PHE A 283 -3.34 -6.73 2.01
CA PHE A 283 -2.12 -6.46 2.76
C PHE A 283 -1.17 -5.63 1.91
N GLU A 284 -0.52 -4.63 2.49
CA GLU A 284 0.53 -3.89 1.79
C GLU A 284 1.76 -4.75 1.49
N ASP A 285 2.03 -5.78 2.30
CA ASP A 285 3.09 -6.75 2.05
C ASP A 285 2.58 -8.18 2.19
N LEU A 286 2.78 -8.98 1.14
CA LEU A 286 2.34 -10.37 1.10
C LEU A 286 3.14 -11.29 2.03
N GLY A 287 4.42 -11.00 2.24
CA GLY A 287 5.26 -11.77 3.14
C GLY A 287 4.79 -11.68 4.58
N LEU A 288 4.38 -10.50 5.03
CA LEU A 288 3.80 -10.32 6.37
C LEU A 288 2.47 -11.06 6.54
N ARG A 289 1.60 -11.01 5.50
CA ARG A 289 0.35 -11.79 5.48
C ARG A 289 0.63 -13.29 5.63
N ASN A 290 1.56 -13.79 4.84
CA ASN A 290 1.89 -15.23 4.84
C ASN A 290 2.58 -15.65 6.13
N ALA A 291 3.46 -14.83 6.69
CA ALA A 291 4.10 -15.06 7.98
C ALA A 291 3.07 -15.18 9.10
N ARG A 292 2.03 -14.33 9.11
CA ARG A 292 0.95 -14.43 10.09
C ARG A 292 0.25 -15.78 10.07
N LEU A 293 0.14 -16.41 8.93
CA LEU A 293 -0.47 -17.74 8.75
C LEU A 293 0.56 -18.88 8.77
N GLY A 294 1.81 -18.60 9.19
CA GLY A 294 2.90 -19.58 9.20
C GLY A 294 3.16 -20.20 7.84
N PHE A 295 2.94 -19.46 6.76
CA PHE A 295 3.10 -19.88 5.36
C PHE A 295 2.28 -21.12 4.94
N ARG A 296 1.18 -21.41 5.66
CA ARG A 296 0.35 -22.62 5.44
C ARG A 296 -0.82 -22.40 4.47
N GLN A 297 -1.27 -21.17 4.29
CA GLN A 297 -2.43 -20.84 3.46
C GLN A 297 -1.99 -19.89 2.34
N VAL A 298 -1.27 -20.44 1.38
CA VAL A 298 -0.83 -19.70 0.19
C VAL A 298 -1.74 -20.08 -0.96
N GLU A 299 -2.85 -19.35 -1.13
CA GLU A 299 -3.79 -19.53 -2.22
C GLU A 299 -3.37 -18.64 -3.40
N PRO A 300 -2.84 -19.20 -4.49
CA PRO A 300 -2.21 -18.42 -5.55
C PRO A 300 -3.13 -17.35 -6.17
N THR A 301 -4.41 -17.63 -6.28
CA THR A 301 -5.41 -16.70 -6.82
C THR A 301 -5.51 -15.43 -5.98
N HIS A 302 -5.69 -15.56 -4.66
CA HIS A 302 -5.78 -14.41 -3.75
C HIS A 302 -4.43 -13.68 -3.61
N MET A 303 -3.31 -14.42 -3.66
CA MET A 303 -1.98 -13.80 -3.63
C MET A 303 -1.73 -12.97 -4.88
N MET A 304 -2.09 -13.48 -6.06
CA MET A 304 -1.98 -12.74 -7.32
C MET A 304 -2.89 -11.50 -7.31
N GLU A 305 -4.11 -11.62 -6.82
CA GLU A 305 -5.04 -10.48 -6.72
C GLU A 305 -4.48 -9.39 -5.80
N ASN A 306 -3.98 -9.75 -4.60
CA ASN A 306 -3.35 -8.78 -3.69
C ASN A 306 -2.07 -8.17 -4.29
N MET A 307 -1.24 -8.97 -4.96
CA MET A 307 -0.05 -8.48 -5.67
C MET A 307 -0.42 -7.44 -6.72
N LEU A 308 -1.39 -7.74 -7.58
CA LEU A 308 -1.87 -6.83 -8.61
C LEU A 308 -2.45 -5.54 -8.00
N TYR A 309 -3.20 -5.65 -6.92
CA TYR A 309 -3.68 -4.48 -6.18
C TYR A 309 -2.50 -3.58 -5.76
N ASN A 310 -1.47 -4.15 -5.15
CA ASN A 310 -0.29 -3.39 -4.69
C ASN A 310 0.47 -2.75 -5.86
N GLU A 311 0.64 -3.44 -6.99
CA GLU A 311 1.27 -2.90 -8.19
C GLU A 311 0.46 -1.72 -8.78
N LEU A 312 -0.87 -1.86 -8.87
CA LEU A 312 -1.76 -0.79 -9.33
C LEU A 312 -1.69 0.45 -8.41
N ARG A 313 -1.67 0.24 -7.10
CA ARG A 313 -1.49 1.32 -6.13
C ARG A 313 -0.10 1.95 -6.24
N ALA A 314 0.93 1.13 -6.43
CA ALA A 314 2.30 1.61 -6.58
C ALA A 314 2.48 2.53 -7.80
N ILE A 315 1.74 2.34 -8.88
CA ILE A 315 1.75 3.25 -10.05
C ILE A 315 0.78 4.44 -9.93
N GLY A 316 0.15 4.62 -8.76
CA GLY A 316 -0.68 5.79 -8.45
C GLY A 316 -2.14 5.69 -8.89
N MET A 317 -2.64 4.49 -9.21
CA MET A 317 -4.06 4.29 -9.50
C MET A 317 -4.89 4.36 -8.21
N LYS A 318 -6.07 4.98 -8.29
CA LYS A 318 -7.14 4.79 -7.30
C LYS A 318 -7.91 3.53 -7.70
N VAL A 319 -7.97 2.56 -6.79
CA VAL A 319 -8.51 1.24 -7.07
C VAL A 319 -9.74 0.99 -6.20
N ASP A 320 -10.85 0.64 -6.84
CA ASP A 320 -12.08 0.20 -6.20
C ASP A 320 -12.43 -1.21 -6.69
N VAL A 321 -13.29 -1.94 -5.96
CA VAL A 321 -13.88 -3.21 -6.43
C VAL A 321 -15.15 -2.91 -7.21
N GLY A 322 -15.22 -3.40 -8.45
CA GLY A 322 -16.39 -3.18 -9.31
C GLY A 322 -17.53 -4.13 -9.01
N GLN A 323 -18.76 -3.62 -9.05
CA GLN A 323 -19.96 -4.43 -8.96
C GLN A 323 -20.90 -4.17 -10.13
N VAL A 324 -21.33 -5.25 -10.78
CA VAL A 324 -22.30 -5.19 -11.89
C VAL A 324 -23.47 -6.10 -11.57
N PHE A 325 -24.68 -5.55 -11.59
CA PHE A 325 -25.90 -6.33 -11.41
C PHE A 325 -26.38 -6.90 -12.74
N THR A 326 -26.75 -8.18 -12.74
CA THR A 326 -27.36 -8.88 -13.86
C THR A 326 -28.57 -9.66 -13.38
N GLU A 327 -29.50 -9.95 -14.27
CA GLU A 327 -30.65 -10.84 -14.00
C GLU A 327 -30.39 -12.20 -14.63
N VAL A 328 -30.58 -13.24 -13.86
CA VAL A 328 -30.50 -14.64 -14.31
C VAL A 328 -31.90 -15.25 -14.16
N LYS A 329 -32.38 -15.95 -15.21
CA LYS A 329 -33.59 -16.77 -15.08
C LYS A 329 -33.26 -18.00 -14.24
N ILE A 330 -34.05 -18.27 -13.22
CA ILE A 330 -34.00 -19.51 -12.43
C ILE A 330 -35.00 -20.53 -12.95
N GLU A 331 -34.87 -21.77 -12.49
CA GLU A 331 -35.64 -22.93 -13.00
C GLU A 331 -37.17 -22.76 -12.94
N ASP A 332 -37.70 -21.98 -12.00
CA ASP A 332 -39.14 -21.66 -11.89
C ASP A 332 -39.61 -20.57 -12.87
N GLY A 333 -38.73 -20.08 -13.76
CA GLY A 333 -39.01 -19.03 -14.74
C GLY A 333 -38.95 -17.61 -14.19
N SER A 334 -38.74 -17.42 -12.89
CA SER A 334 -38.57 -16.13 -12.28
C SER A 334 -37.16 -15.56 -12.59
N ARG A 335 -36.97 -14.25 -12.39
CA ARG A 335 -35.68 -13.59 -12.56
C ARG A 335 -35.09 -13.29 -11.20
N GLN A 336 -33.87 -13.79 -10.97
CA GLN A 336 -33.10 -13.48 -9.79
C GLN A 336 -31.98 -12.49 -10.12
N ARG A 337 -31.85 -11.46 -9.29
CA ARG A 337 -30.76 -10.52 -9.40
C ARG A 337 -29.44 -11.20 -8.94
N LYS A 338 -28.46 -11.30 -9.83
CA LYS A 338 -27.12 -11.79 -9.55
C LYS A 338 -26.12 -10.63 -9.60
N THR A 339 -25.21 -10.60 -8.67
CA THR A 339 -24.10 -9.65 -8.67
C THR A 339 -22.87 -10.33 -9.28
N LEU A 340 -22.23 -9.65 -10.23
CA LEU A 340 -20.93 -10.01 -10.77
C LEU A 340 -19.92 -8.99 -10.25
N GLU A 341 -18.74 -9.47 -9.89
CA GLU A 341 -17.64 -8.65 -9.40
C GLU A 341 -16.65 -8.38 -10.54
N ILE A 342 -16.04 -7.21 -10.52
CA ILE A 342 -14.83 -6.86 -11.26
C ILE A 342 -13.76 -6.56 -10.21
N ASP A 343 -12.66 -7.28 -10.24
CA ASP A 343 -11.67 -7.23 -9.17
C ASP A 343 -11.16 -5.81 -8.95
N PHE A 344 -10.86 -5.08 -10.04
CA PHE A 344 -10.36 -3.71 -9.92
C PHE A 344 -11.03 -2.75 -10.91
N VAL A 345 -11.52 -1.63 -10.39
CA VAL A 345 -11.89 -0.42 -11.12
C VAL A 345 -10.83 0.61 -10.85
N CYS A 346 -9.91 0.77 -11.78
CA CYS A 346 -8.76 1.65 -11.65
C CYS A 346 -9.05 3.02 -12.23
N ASN A 347 -8.85 4.08 -11.45
CA ASN A 347 -9.08 5.46 -11.87
C ASN A 347 -7.81 6.31 -11.67
N ARG A 348 -7.48 7.15 -12.66
CA ARG A 348 -6.44 8.19 -12.57
C ARG A 348 -6.88 9.40 -13.40
N GLY A 349 -7.26 10.50 -12.73
CA GLY A 349 -7.86 11.65 -13.39
C GLY A 349 -9.17 11.29 -14.10
N TYR A 350 -9.23 11.42 -15.41
CA TYR A 350 -10.37 11.04 -16.26
C TYR A 350 -10.29 9.62 -16.82
N GLU A 351 -9.14 8.97 -16.67
CA GLU A 351 -8.91 7.61 -17.15
C GLU A 351 -9.58 6.59 -16.20
N ARG A 352 -10.20 5.59 -16.81
CA ARG A 352 -10.74 4.42 -16.11
C ARG A 352 -10.37 3.15 -16.85
N VAL A 353 -9.98 2.12 -16.10
CA VAL A 353 -9.69 0.79 -16.62
C VAL A 353 -10.33 -0.25 -15.70
N TYR A 354 -10.96 -1.25 -16.31
CA TYR A 354 -11.53 -2.41 -15.60
C TYR A 354 -10.59 -3.58 -15.72
N ILE A 355 -10.21 -4.17 -14.60
CA ILE A 355 -9.24 -5.27 -14.57
C ILE A 355 -9.83 -6.46 -13.82
N GLN A 356 -9.68 -7.65 -14.42
CA GLN A 356 -9.96 -8.93 -13.80
C GLN A 356 -8.64 -9.67 -13.59
N SER A 357 -8.47 -10.29 -12.43
CA SER A 357 -7.30 -11.12 -12.09
C SER A 357 -7.65 -12.59 -12.28
N ALA A 358 -7.01 -13.27 -13.22
CA ALA A 358 -7.23 -14.68 -13.50
C ALA A 358 -5.94 -15.47 -13.32
N TYR A 359 -5.83 -16.26 -12.25
CA TYR A 359 -4.63 -17.08 -12.03
C TYR A 359 -4.43 -18.13 -13.13
N ALA A 360 -5.51 -18.70 -13.67
CA ALA A 360 -5.48 -19.60 -14.83
C ALA A 360 -6.73 -19.38 -15.69
N MET A 361 -6.60 -19.47 -17.01
CA MET A 361 -7.70 -19.26 -17.97
C MET A 361 -7.56 -20.23 -19.17
N GLU A 362 -7.27 -21.51 -18.88
CA GLU A 362 -6.93 -22.50 -19.89
C GLU A 362 -8.18 -23.10 -20.58
N THR A 363 -9.30 -23.24 -19.85
CA THR A 363 -10.54 -23.79 -20.38
C THR A 363 -11.49 -22.69 -20.87
N GLU A 364 -12.35 -23.01 -21.82
CA GLU A 364 -13.38 -22.10 -22.35
C GLU A 364 -14.35 -21.66 -21.25
N GLU A 365 -14.77 -22.59 -20.39
CA GLU A 365 -15.65 -22.31 -19.25
C GLU A 365 -15.00 -21.27 -18.30
N LYS A 366 -13.70 -21.42 -18.03
CA LYS A 366 -13.00 -20.48 -17.16
C LYS A 366 -12.85 -19.10 -17.81
N ARG A 367 -12.60 -19.07 -19.14
CA ARG A 367 -12.59 -17.81 -19.92
C ARG A 367 -13.93 -17.10 -19.84
N ASP A 368 -15.03 -17.82 -20.05
CA ASP A 368 -16.37 -17.27 -19.98
C ASP A 368 -16.69 -16.73 -18.59
N GLN A 369 -16.26 -17.42 -17.54
CA GLN A 369 -16.41 -16.97 -16.16
C GLN A 369 -15.69 -15.64 -15.92
N GLU A 370 -14.42 -15.54 -16.28
CA GLU A 370 -13.61 -14.34 -16.07
C GLU A 370 -14.07 -13.14 -16.92
N LEU A 371 -14.59 -13.40 -18.13
CA LEU A 371 -15.12 -12.36 -19.01
C LEU A 371 -16.55 -11.94 -18.67
N ALA A 372 -17.28 -12.73 -17.89
CA ALA A 372 -18.72 -12.55 -17.66
C ALA A 372 -19.07 -11.16 -17.08
N SER A 373 -18.28 -10.64 -16.15
CA SER A 373 -18.48 -9.32 -15.54
C SER A 373 -18.19 -8.20 -16.53
N LEU A 374 -17.07 -8.31 -17.26
CA LEU A 374 -16.61 -7.34 -18.24
C LEU A 374 -17.55 -7.20 -19.44
N ARG A 375 -18.17 -8.31 -19.88
CA ARG A 375 -19.20 -8.33 -20.95
C ARG A 375 -20.46 -7.54 -20.59
N LYS A 376 -20.71 -7.29 -19.31
CA LYS A 376 -21.89 -6.51 -18.86
C LYS A 376 -21.66 -5.01 -18.85
N LEU A 377 -20.44 -4.57 -19.03
CA LEU A 377 -20.11 -3.15 -19.17
C LEU A 377 -20.56 -2.63 -20.54
N ARG A 378 -21.10 -1.40 -20.56
CA ARG A 378 -21.62 -0.77 -21.78
C ARG A 378 -20.96 0.61 -22.04
N ASP A 379 -19.92 0.92 -21.27
CA ASP A 379 -19.13 2.12 -21.49
C ASP A 379 -17.92 1.83 -22.41
N GLY A 380 -17.23 2.89 -22.83
CA GLY A 380 -16.07 2.82 -23.71
C GLY A 380 -14.73 2.63 -23.00
N PHE A 381 -14.73 2.37 -21.69
CA PHE A 381 -13.48 2.20 -20.95
C PHE A 381 -12.83 0.86 -21.24
N ARG A 382 -11.51 0.81 -21.12
CA ARG A 382 -10.71 -0.40 -21.36
C ARG A 382 -11.04 -1.50 -20.39
N ARG A 383 -10.99 -2.73 -20.90
CA ARG A 383 -11.24 -3.96 -20.18
C ARG A 383 -10.03 -4.85 -20.31
N ILE A 384 -9.49 -5.28 -19.21
CA ILE A 384 -8.26 -6.05 -19.13
C ILE A 384 -8.53 -7.29 -18.29
N VAL A 385 -7.99 -8.44 -18.72
CA VAL A 385 -7.81 -9.62 -17.89
C VAL A 385 -6.33 -9.89 -17.76
N ILE A 386 -5.80 -9.89 -16.56
CA ILE A 386 -4.39 -10.23 -16.31
C ILE A 386 -4.34 -11.69 -15.95
N VAL A 387 -3.56 -12.48 -16.72
CA VAL A 387 -3.53 -13.94 -16.60
C VAL A 387 -2.12 -14.42 -16.32
N ASN A 388 -1.97 -15.26 -15.29
CA ASN A 388 -0.70 -15.97 -15.04
C ASN A 388 -0.58 -17.15 -16.02
N GLY A 389 0.62 -17.37 -16.55
CA GLY A 389 0.90 -18.45 -17.47
C GLY A 389 1.88 -18.06 -18.59
N LEU A 390 1.95 -18.87 -19.65
CA LEU A 390 2.88 -18.67 -20.76
C LEU A 390 2.22 -18.07 -22.02
N GLN A 391 0.91 -17.80 -21.97
CA GLN A 391 0.21 -17.20 -23.13
C GLN A 391 0.72 -15.77 -23.41
N PRO A 392 0.81 -15.40 -24.69
CA PRO A 392 1.19 -14.05 -25.07
C PRO A 392 0.10 -13.05 -24.68
N THR A 393 0.48 -11.78 -24.58
CA THR A 393 -0.46 -10.66 -24.47
C THR A 393 -1.14 -10.41 -25.80
N TYR A 394 -2.49 -10.35 -25.83
CA TYR A 394 -3.29 -10.09 -27.04
C TYR A 394 -4.61 -9.41 -26.71
N MET A 395 -5.28 -8.88 -27.71
CA MET A 395 -6.66 -8.41 -27.64
C MET A 395 -7.59 -9.48 -28.23
N ASN A 396 -8.63 -9.88 -27.49
CA ASN A 396 -9.60 -10.84 -27.99
C ASN A 396 -10.63 -10.20 -28.94
N GLU A 397 -11.50 -11.01 -29.56
CA GLU A 397 -12.54 -10.55 -30.49
C GLU A 397 -13.59 -9.61 -29.86
N GLU A 398 -13.72 -9.63 -28.53
CA GLU A 398 -14.65 -8.80 -27.76
C GLU A 398 -14.03 -7.44 -27.36
N GLY A 399 -12.80 -7.15 -27.81
CA GLY A 399 -12.07 -5.93 -27.45
C GLY A 399 -11.59 -5.89 -26.00
N VAL A 400 -11.38 -7.07 -25.39
CA VAL A 400 -10.77 -7.21 -24.04
C VAL A 400 -9.31 -7.53 -24.22
N TYR A 401 -8.43 -6.81 -23.52
CA TYR A 401 -7.01 -7.10 -23.49
C TYR A 401 -6.74 -8.26 -22.52
N ILE A 402 -6.15 -9.33 -23.03
CA ILE A 402 -5.66 -10.46 -22.23
C ILE A 402 -4.16 -10.24 -22.06
N ILE A 403 -3.74 -9.89 -20.89
CA ILE A 403 -2.35 -9.50 -20.61
C ILE A 403 -1.68 -10.60 -19.78
N ASN A 404 -0.50 -11.03 -20.25
CA ASN A 404 0.33 -11.93 -19.47
C ASN A 404 0.80 -11.23 -18.17
N LEU A 405 0.74 -11.92 -17.04
CA LEU A 405 1.12 -11.38 -15.73
C LEU A 405 2.54 -10.82 -15.74
N MET A 406 3.51 -11.54 -16.33
CA MET A 406 4.89 -11.10 -16.40
C MET A 406 5.02 -9.81 -17.23
N ASP A 407 4.31 -9.71 -18.35
CA ASP A 407 4.32 -8.51 -19.20
C ASP A 407 3.75 -7.32 -18.45
N PHE A 408 2.67 -7.53 -17.69
CA PHE A 408 2.09 -6.50 -16.84
C PHE A 408 3.09 -6.04 -15.76
N LEU A 409 3.68 -6.96 -15.03
CA LEU A 409 4.59 -6.67 -13.92
C LEU A 409 5.89 -5.95 -14.34
N ARG A 410 6.34 -6.18 -15.58
CA ARG A 410 7.50 -5.47 -16.16
C ARG A 410 7.22 -3.99 -16.43
N ALA A 411 6.01 -3.67 -16.86
CA ALA A 411 5.66 -2.31 -17.27
C ALA A 411 4.16 -2.02 -17.04
N PRO A 412 3.68 -1.97 -15.77
CA PRO A 412 2.27 -1.79 -15.48
C PRO A 412 1.73 -0.45 -16.01
N GLU A 413 2.55 0.60 -16.01
CA GLU A 413 2.17 1.93 -16.51
C GLU A 413 1.75 1.89 -17.97
N LYS A 414 2.46 1.12 -18.84
CA LYS A 414 2.16 0.95 -20.25
C LYS A 414 0.71 0.52 -20.50
N TYR A 415 0.19 -0.36 -19.64
CA TYR A 415 -1.16 -0.90 -19.80
C TYR A 415 -2.23 -0.01 -19.18
N MET A 416 -1.85 1.03 -18.42
CA MET A 416 -2.78 1.99 -17.80
C MET A 416 -2.90 3.29 -18.60
N GLU A 417 -2.05 3.55 -19.59
CA GLU A 417 -2.12 4.73 -20.46
C GLU A 417 -3.08 4.51 -21.65
N GLU A 418 -3.73 5.57 -22.15
CA GLU A 418 -4.77 5.49 -23.20
C GLU A 418 -4.28 4.97 -24.56
N ARG A 419 -2.96 4.91 -24.80
CA ARG A 419 -2.39 4.53 -26.10
C ARG A 419 -1.62 3.21 -25.95
N LEU A 420 -2.29 2.13 -26.23
CA LEU A 420 -1.65 0.84 -26.55
C LEU A 420 -1.56 0.69 -28.06
#